data_fb340689536339b67fe5eabfb1c6e827
#
_entry.id   fb340689536339b67fe5eabfb1c6e827
#
_cell.length_a   1.000
_cell.length_b   1.000
_cell.length_c   1.000
_cell.angle_alpha   90.00
_cell.angle_beta   90.00
_cell.angle_gamma   90.00
#
_symmetry.space_group_name_H-M   'P 1'
#
loop_
_entity.id
_entity.type
_entity.pdbx_description
1 polymer ?
#
loop_
_entity_poly.entity_id
_entity_poly.type
_entity_poly.pdbx_seq_one_letter_code
_entity_poly.pdbx_strand_id
1 'polypeptide(L)'
;MLMMFPLVGQAQASVVVVDSCDAYDQVTSALGIGNDKLDFTTYNGTFASVDVAASICTVELSASSGLEGILGSYLKTDTVGETLVIHFEEEVRSVGGFFFMVDKFQLPVIGILELELSDGTSFLTSLTEDGGFAGFISNTANIESLSLRGFGPSMFAAPAVSSLKFGVVPSPAGLALLGIAGVARRRRRSV
;
A
#
# COMPACT_ATOMS: atom_id res chain seq x y z
N MET A 1 -29.35 13.78 41.55
CA MET A 1 -29.43 12.78 40.45
C MET A 1 -28.27 13.07 39.51
N LEU A 2 -27.17 12.32 39.68
CA LEU A 2 -25.91 12.54 38.91
C LEU A 2 -25.99 11.65 37.66
N MET A 3 -26.16 12.25 36.47
CA MET A 3 -26.09 11.53 35.21
C MET A 3 -24.62 11.25 34.89
N MET A 4 -24.19 10.01 35.07
CA MET A 4 -22.94 9.52 34.49
C MET A 4 -23.17 9.28 33.00
N PHE A 5 -22.55 10.12 32.14
CA PHE A 5 -22.41 9.83 30.73
C PHE A 5 -21.29 8.77 30.55
N PRO A 6 -21.56 7.67 29.87
CA PRO A 6 -20.47 6.76 29.54
C PRO A 6 -19.52 7.48 28.57
N LEU A 7 -18.25 7.60 28.94
CA LEU A 7 -17.17 7.92 28.00
C LEU A 7 -17.08 6.76 27.01
N VAL A 8 -17.70 6.93 25.85
CA VAL A 8 -17.42 6.07 24.70
C VAL A 8 -16.00 6.44 24.26
N GLY A 9 -15.03 5.64 24.68
CA GLY A 9 -13.67 5.73 24.15
C GLY A 9 -13.76 5.44 22.66
N GLN A 10 -13.48 6.44 21.83
CA GLN A 10 -13.24 6.21 20.41
C GLN A 10 -12.01 5.31 20.33
N ALA A 11 -12.17 4.10 19.82
CA ALA A 11 -11.06 3.26 19.44
C ALA A 11 -10.32 4.01 18.33
N GLN A 12 -9.18 4.62 18.67
CA GLN A 12 -8.30 5.18 17.66
C GLN A 12 -7.84 4.03 16.75
N ALA A 13 -7.98 4.23 15.44
CA ALA A 13 -7.41 3.34 14.46
C ALA A 13 -5.91 3.23 14.75
N SER A 14 -5.43 2.05 15.07
CA SER A 14 -3.99 1.85 15.24
C SER A 14 -3.41 1.33 13.94
N VAL A 15 -2.54 2.13 13.35
CA VAL A 15 -1.75 1.75 12.19
C VAL A 15 -0.42 1.20 12.69
N VAL A 16 -0.08 -0.01 12.26
CA VAL A 16 1.23 -0.61 12.50
C VAL A 16 2.10 -0.30 11.31
N VAL A 17 3.26 0.30 11.56
CA VAL A 17 4.28 0.56 10.53
C VAL A 17 5.32 -0.54 10.57
N VAL A 18 5.70 -1.05 9.41
CA VAL A 18 6.71 -2.10 9.24
C VAL A 18 7.73 -1.68 8.18
N ASP A 19 8.99 -2.01 8.40
CA ASP A 19 10.14 -1.63 7.56
C ASP A 19 10.75 -2.83 6.81
N SER A 20 10.12 -4.00 6.89
CA SER A 20 10.56 -5.18 6.16
C SER A 20 9.39 -5.96 5.56
N CYS A 21 9.63 -6.54 4.40
CA CYS A 21 8.67 -7.38 3.70
C CYS A 21 8.24 -8.61 4.52
N ASP A 22 9.20 -9.23 5.21
CA ASP A 22 8.92 -10.41 6.04
C ASP A 22 8.04 -10.06 7.25
N ALA A 23 8.29 -8.93 7.92
CA ALA A 23 7.45 -8.46 9.01
C ALA A 23 6.04 -8.13 8.51
N TYR A 24 5.92 -7.50 7.35
CA TYR A 24 4.64 -7.20 6.72
C TYR A 24 3.84 -8.49 6.47
N ASP A 25 4.45 -9.51 5.85
CA ASP A 25 3.80 -10.78 5.55
C ASP A 25 3.39 -11.54 6.81
N GLN A 26 4.21 -11.51 7.86
CA GLN A 26 3.88 -12.14 9.15
C GLN A 26 2.68 -11.47 9.82
N VAL A 27 2.67 -10.13 9.89
CA VAL A 27 1.58 -9.40 10.57
C VAL A 27 0.27 -9.53 9.79
N THR A 28 0.30 -9.35 8.45
CA THR A 28 -0.91 -9.50 7.62
C THR A 28 -1.48 -10.91 7.68
N SER A 29 -0.62 -11.94 7.65
CA SER A 29 -1.03 -13.33 7.81
C SER A 29 -1.66 -13.59 9.18
N ALA A 30 -1.08 -13.05 10.26
CA ALA A 30 -1.62 -13.20 11.62
C ALA A 30 -3.00 -12.54 11.78
N LEU A 31 -3.27 -11.45 11.03
CA LEU A 31 -4.55 -10.74 11.00
C LEU A 31 -5.54 -11.34 9.99
N GLY A 32 -5.17 -12.37 9.24
CA GLY A 32 -6.02 -12.97 8.21
C GLY A 32 -6.26 -12.06 7.01
N ILE A 33 -5.37 -11.10 6.75
CA ILE A 33 -5.43 -10.20 5.60
C ILE A 33 -4.93 -10.97 4.37
N GLY A 34 -5.77 -11.07 3.35
CA GLY A 34 -5.38 -11.62 2.04
C GLY A 34 -4.58 -10.57 1.27
N ASN A 35 -3.32 -10.89 0.94
CA ASN A 35 -2.46 -9.97 0.21
C ASN A 35 -2.44 -10.24 -1.29
N ASP A 36 -2.36 -9.18 -2.07
CA ASP A 36 -2.01 -9.19 -3.48
C ASP A 36 -0.70 -8.43 -3.71
N LYS A 37 -0.09 -8.62 -4.88
CA LYS A 37 1.17 -7.98 -5.24
C LYS A 37 1.12 -7.48 -6.67
N LEU A 38 1.57 -6.23 -6.85
CA LEU A 38 1.86 -5.63 -8.15
C LEU A 38 3.37 -5.46 -8.34
N ASP A 39 3.81 -5.58 -9.58
CA ASP A 39 5.20 -5.41 -10.00
C ASP A 39 5.24 -4.36 -11.10
N PHE A 40 5.98 -3.29 -10.88
CA PHE A 40 6.10 -2.15 -11.81
C PHE A 40 7.38 -2.18 -12.63
N THR A 41 8.21 -3.19 -12.48
CA THR A 41 9.48 -3.32 -13.22
C THR A 41 9.27 -3.57 -14.73
N THR A 42 8.06 -3.95 -15.14
CA THR A 42 7.71 -4.18 -16.56
C THR A 42 7.30 -2.92 -17.33
N TYR A 43 7.05 -1.81 -16.61
CA TYR A 43 6.65 -0.55 -17.23
C TYR A 43 7.84 0.16 -17.88
N ASN A 44 7.60 0.76 -19.06
CA ASN A 44 8.61 1.50 -19.80
C ASN A 44 7.97 2.66 -20.57
N GLY A 45 8.51 3.87 -20.41
CA GLY A 45 8.01 5.09 -21.05
C GLY A 45 7.20 5.97 -20.11
N THR A 46 6.52 6.96 -20.66
CA THR A 46 5.76 7.97 -19.92
C THR A 46 4.26 7.69 -19.95
N PHE A 47 3.59 7.97 -18.83
CA PHE A 47 2.17 7.71 -18.61
C PHE A 47 1.55 8.93 -17.89
N ALA A 48 0.32 9.29 -18.22
CA ALA A 48 -0.43 10.29 -17.46
C ALA A 48 -0.84 9.72 -16.08
N SER A 49 -1.33 8.48 -16.06
CA SER A 49 -1.57 7.64 -14.90
C SER A 49 -1.39 6.17 -15.29
N VAL A 50 -1.32 5.29 -14.31
CA VAL A 50 -1.24 3.83 -14.52
C VAL A 50 -2.30 3.16 -13.67
N ASP A 51 -3.27 2.51 -14.36
CA ASP A 51 -4.30 1.70 -13.72
C ASP A 51 -3.95 0.23 -13.83
N VAL A 52 -3.92 -0.46 -12.71
CA VAL A 52 -3.58 -1.89 -12.65
C VAL A 52 -4.69 -2.64 -11.94
N ALA A 53 -5.38 -3.50 -12.67
CA ALA A 53 -6.32 -4.44 -12.09
C ALA A 53 -5.55 -5.60 -11.44
N ALA A 54 -5.65 -5.72 -10.13
CA ALA A 54 -5.18 -6.85 -9.36
C ALA A 54 -6.35 -7.80 -9.01
N SER A 55 -6.08 -8.88 -8.30
CA SER A 55 -7.13 -9.87 -8.00
C SER A 55 -8.15 -9.39 -6.96
N ILE A 56 -7.77 -8.44 -6.10
CA ILE A 56 -8.60 -7.98 -4.98
C ILE A 56 -8.98 -6.49 -5.07
N CYS A 57 -8.34 -5.71 -5.94
CA CYS A 57 -8.59 -4.27 -6.06
C CYS A 57 -7.94 -3.71 -7.33
N THR A 58 -8.51 -2.66 -7.90
CA THR A 58 -7.83 -1.83 -8.90
C THR A 58 -7.00 -0.77 -8.20
N VAL A 59 -5.79 -0.56 -8.67
CA VAL A 59 -4.84 0.41 -8.13
C VAL A 59 -4.49 1.41 -9.20
N GLU A 60 -4.72 2.71 -8.93
CA GLU A 60 -4.30 3.81 -9.78
C GLU A 60 -3.05 4.46 -9.20
N LEU A 61 -2.02 4.65 -10.04
CA LEU A 61 -0.84 5.45 -9.71
C LEU A 61 -0.87 6.72 -10.54
N SER A 62 -0.63 7.87 -9.90
CA SER A 62 -0.66 9.17 -10.56
C SER A 62 0.34 10.17 -9.93
N ALA A 63 0.71 11.18 -10.71
CA ALA A 63 1.45 12.36 -10.27
C ALA A 63 1.04 13.55 -11.14
N SER A 64 1.28 14.79 -10.70
CA SER A 64 0.80 15.99 -11.42
C SER A 64 1.42 16.18 -12.80
N SER A 65 2.68 15.78 -13.01
CA SER A 65 3.34 15.79 -14.34
C SER A 65 3.25 14.45 -15.07
N GLY A 66 2.65 13.44 -14.46
CA GLY A 66 2.62 12.08 -14.95
C GLY A 66 3.72 11.19 -14.36
N LEU A 67 3.86 10.02 -14.93
CA LEU A 67 4.74 8.96 -14.46
C LEU A 67 5.72 8.54 -15.54
N GLU A 68 6.89 8.07 -15.13
CA GLU A 68 7.89 7.47 -16.01
C GLU A 68 8.27 6.08 -15.50
N GLY A 69 8.11 5.08 -16.37
CA GLY A 69 8.53 3.71 -16.10
C GLY A 69 9.93 3.45 -16.63
N ILE A 70 10.80 2.91 -15.80
CA ILE A 70 12.15 2.47 -16.16
C ILE A 70 12.17 0.95 -16.18
N LEU A 71 12.24 0.39 -17.40
CA LEU A 71 12.19 -1.06 -17.61
C LEU A 71 13.23 -1.82 -16.77
N GLY A 72 12.76 -2.83 -16.06
CA GLY A 72 13.58 -3.66 -15.18
C GLY A 72 13.83 -3.03 -13.80
N SER A 73 13.25 -1.85 -13.48
CA SER A 73 13.56 -1.11 -12.26
C SER A 73 12.34 -0.66 -11.47
N TYR A 74 11.68 0.39 -11.90
CA TYR A 74 10.60 1.04 -11.11
C TYR A 74 9.70 1.94 -11.98
N LEU A 75 8.59 2.36 -11.37
CA LEU A 75 7.74 3.46 -11.84
C LEU A 75 7.95 4.65 -10.90
N LYS A 76 8.20 5.85 -11.43
CA LYS A 76 8.47 7.09 -10.68
C LYS A 76 7.62 8.26 -11.19
N THR A 77 7.59 9.37 -10.44
CA THR A 77 7.07 10.63 -10.97
C THR A 77 7.95 11.12 -12.13
N ASP A 78 7.34 11.69 -13.17
CA ASP A 78 8.08 12.21 -14.34
C ASP A 78 9.01 13.35 -13.94
N THR A 79 8.56 14.20 -13.02
CA THR A 79 9.32 15.33 -12.50
C THR A 79 9.78 15.09 -11.05
N VAL A 80 11.02 15.53 -10.73
CA VAL A 80 11.54 15.51 -9.36
C VAL A 80 10.77 16.48 -8.45
N GLY A 81 10.66 16.14 -7.18
CA GLY A 81 9.99 16.97 -6.17
C GLY A 81 8.47 16.87 -6.17
N GLU A 82 7.90 16.03 -7.00
CA GLU A 82 6.47 15.75 -7.00
C GLU A 82 6.08 14.64 -6.04
N THR A 83 4.78 14.54 -5.79
CA THR A 83 4.19 13.45 -5.00
C THR A 83 3.68 12.37 -5.93
N LEU A 84 4.09 11.13 -5.69
CA LEU A 84 3.47 9.94 -6.27
C LEU A 84 2.28 9.54 -5.41
N VAL A 85 1.10 9.46 -6.00
CA VAL A 85 -0.13 9.03 -5.33
C VAL A 85 -0.51 7.65 -5.83
N ILE A 86 -0.79 6.75 -4.89
CA ILE A 86 -1.31 5.41 -5.13
C ILE A 86 -2.71 5.40 -4.54
N HIS A 87 -3.72 5.24 -5.36
CA HIS A 87 -5.12 5.20 -4.98
C HIS A 87 -5.67 3.78 -5.15
N PHE A 88 -6.50 3.33 -4.22
CA PHE A 88 -7.16 2.03 -4.21
C PHE A 88 -8.66 2.24 -4.46
N GLU A 89 -9.22 1.61 -5.50
CA GLU A 89 -10.67 1.71 -5.77
C GLU A 89 -11.51 0.98 -4.72
N GLU A 90 -10.96 -0.07 -4.12
CA GLU A 90 -11.57 -0.78 -3.00
C GLU A 90 -10.83 -0.50 -1.70
N GLU A 91 -11.53 -0.69 -0.59
CA GLU A 91 -10.99 -0.50 0.75
C GLU A 91 -9.92 -1.55 1.10
N VAL A 92 -8.67 -1.13 1.26
CA VAL A 92 -7.60 -2.01 1.72
C VAL A 92 -7.27 -1.79 3.20
N ARG A 93 -6.73 -2.80 3.85
CA ARG A 93 -6.34 -2.79 5.27
C ARG A 93 -4.84 -2.78 5.46
N SER A 94 -4.12 -3.11 4.42
CA SER A 94 -2.68 -3.06 4.45
C SER A 94 -2.15 -2.60 3.10
N VAL A 95 -1.07 -1.84 3.13
CA VAL A 95 -0.30 -1.42 1.96
C VAL A 95 1.17 -1.39 2.33
N GLY A 96 2.03 -1.87 1.46
CA GLY A 96 3.47 -1.80 1.61
C GLY A 96 4.14 -1.99 0.28
N GLY A 97 5.38 -1.53 0.15
CA GLY A 97 6.07 -1.60 -1.12
C GLY A 97 7.57 -1.43 -0.99
N PHE A 98 8.25 -1.71 -2.09
CA PHE A 98 9.64 -1.34 -2.27
C PHE A 98 9.72 0.01 -2.96
N PHE A 99 10.30 0.97 -2.25
CA PHE A 99 10.36 2.37 -2.66
C PHE A 99 11.80 2.82 -2.87
N PHE A 100 11.96 3.86 -3.72
CA PHE A 100 13.22 4.47 -4.05
C PHE A 100 13.07 5.99 -4.08
N MET A 101 14.21 6.69 -3.92
CA MET A 101 14.36 8.07 -4.37
C MET A 101 15.28 8.09 -5.58
N VAL A 102 14.88 8.82 -6.62
CA VAL A 102 15.58 8.82 -7.92
C VAL A 102 15.92 10.25 -8.31
N ASP A 103 17.15 10.50 -8.68
CA ASP A 103 17.59 11.82 -9.12
C ASP A 103 17.14 12.15 -10.57
N LYS A 104 17.46 13.36 -11.03
CA LYS A 104 17.14 13.81 -12.40
C LYS A 104 17.89 13.04 -13.51
N PHE A 105 18.89 12.22 -13.17
CA PHE A 105 19.62 11.36 -14.09
C PHE A 105 19.10 9.93 -14.10
N GLN A 106 17.96 9.69 -13.43
CA GLN A 106 17.32 8.37 -13.29
C GLN A 106 18.16 7.37 -12.49
N LEU A 107 19.00 7.87 -11.58
CA LEU A 107 19.80 7.03 -10.69
C LEU A 107 19.16 7.00 -9.30
N PRO A 108 19.02 5.81 -8.68
CA PRO A 108 18.61 5.71 -7.29
C PRO A 108 19.60 6.44 -6.38
N VAL A 109 19.08 7.16 -5.40
CA VAL A 109 19.89 7.95 -4.46
C VAL A 109 19.44 7.70 -3.02
N ILE A 110 20.37 7.84 -2.09
CA ILE A 110 20.05 7.83 -0.66
C ILE A 110 19.14 9.02 -0.36
N GLY A 111 18.06 8.77 0.36
CA GLY A 111 17.10 9.82 0.66
C GLY A 111 16.17 9.51 1.82
N ILE A 112 15.35 10.50 2.18
CA ILE A 112 14.26 10.34 3.12
C ILE A 112 12.96 10.44 2.33
N LEU A 113 12.14 9.41 2.45
CA LEU A 113 10.81 9.35 1.86
C LEU A 113 9.77 9.57 2.96
N GLU A 114 8.85 10.47 2.72
CA GLU A 114 7.62 10.60 3.48
C GLU A 114 6.51 9.82 2.80
N LEU A 115 5.88 8.96 3.59
CA LEU A 115 4.69 8.21 3.20
C LEU A 115 3.51 8.73 4.03
N GLU A 116 2.41 9.06 3.39
CA GLU A 116 1.20 9.59 4.04
C GLU A 116 -0.03 8.81 3.54
N LEU A 117 -0.81 8.31 4.49
CA LEU A 117 -2.08 7.64 4.23
C LEU A 117 -3.23 8.65 4.09
N SER A 118 -4.35 8.21 3.51
CA SER A 118 -5.58 9.01 3.35
C SER A 118 -6.16 9.57 4.66
N ASP A 119 -5.86 8.96 5.81
CA ASP A 119 -6.29 9.42 7.13
C ASP A 119 -5.36 10.47 7.76
N GLY A 120 -4.29 10.87 7.05
CA GLY A 120 -3.27 11.80 7.52
C GLY A 120 -2.16 11.16 8.36
N THR A 121 -2.19 9.84 8.57
CA THR A 121 -1.07 9.13 9.21
C THR A 121 0.16 9.21 8.31
N SER A 122 1.26 9.77 8.82
CA SER A 122 2.51 9.91 8.07
C SER A 122 3.67 9.17 8.73
N PHE A 123 4.61 8.73 7.91
CA PHE A 123 5.82 8.03 8.32
C PHE A 123 7.01 8.43 7.46
N LEU A 124 8.14 8.68 8.11
CA LEU A 124 9.42 8.98 7.44
C LEU A 124 10.30 7.73 7.44
N THR A 125 10.78 7.34 6.27
CA THR A 125 11.73 6.24 6.12
C THR A 125 12.99 6.70 5.39
N SER A 126 14.14 6.19 5.83
CA SER A 126 15.41 6.41 5.13
C SER A 126 15.61 5.31 4.10
N LEU A 127 15.87 5.71 2.87
CA LEU A 127 16.13 4.80 1.76
C LEU A 127 17.60 4.81 1.40
N THR A 128 18.12 3.64 1.03
CA THR A 128 19.45 3.47 0.42
C THR A 128 19.37 3.59 -1.10
N GLU A 129 20.49 3.48 -1.80
CA GLU A 129 20.52 3.38 -3.27
C GLU A 129 19.83 2.10 -3.77
N ASP A 130 19.79 1.05 -2.95
CA ASP A 130 19.03 -0.18 -3.25
C ASP A 130 17.53 -0.06 -2.93
N GLY A 131 17.09 1.12 -2.49
CA GLY A 131 15.72 1.35 -2.02
C GLY A 131 15.47 0.85 -0.60
N GLY A 132 14.21 0.67 -0.26
CA GLY A 132 13.78 0.14 1.03
C GLY A 132 12.31 -0.26 1.03
N PHE A 133 11.96 -1.19 1.91
CA PHE A 133 10.59 -1.59 2.14
C PHE A 133 9.96 -0.71 3.24
N ALA A 134 8.73 -0.28 3.03
CA ALA A 134 7.89 0.31 4.06
C ALA A 134 6.45 -0.15 3.89
N GLY A 135 5.74 -0.35 5.00
CA GLY A 135 4.35 -0.78 4.95
C GLY A 135 3.53 -0.32 6.14
N PHE A 136 2.22 -0.22 5.90
CA PHE A 136 1.20 0.15 6.87
C PHE A 136 0.17 -0.97 6.97
N ILE A 137 -0.23 -1.30 8.19
CA ILE A 137 -1.26 -2.30 8.46
C ILE A 137 -2.23 -1.70 9.45
N SER A 138 -3.48 -1.51 9.02
CA SER A 138 -4.55 -0.97 9.86
C SER A 138 -5.43 -2.10 10.40
N ASN A 139 -5.71 -2.06 11.70
CA ASN A 139 -6.61 -3.03 12.32
C ASN A 139 -8.09 -2.62 12.22
N THR A 140 -8.39 -1.34 11.97
CA THR A 140 -9.76 -0.80 12.00
C THR A 140 -10.11 0.14 10.84
N ALA A 141 -9.17 0.93 10.36
CA ALA A 141 -9.41 1.92 9.31
C ALA A 141 -9.12 1.34 7.93
N ASN A 142 -9.85 1.79 6.94
CA ASN A 142 -9.57 1.52 5.53
C ASN A 142 -8.52 2.50 5.02
N ILE A 143 -7.62 2.03 4.17
CA ILE A 143 -6.63 2.81 3.48
C ILE A 143 -7.16 3.02 2.05
N GLU A 144 -7.43 4.26 1.68
CA GLU A 144 -7.93 4.64 0.35
C GLU A 144 -6.78 5.08 -0.57
N SER A 145 -5.73 5.65 0.03
CA SER A 145 -4.55 6.08 -0.74
C SER A 145 -3.27 6.10 0.10
N LEU A 146 -2.15 6.02 -0.61
CA LEU A 146 -0.80 6.22 -0.10
C LEU A 146 -0.10 7.25 -0.96
N SER A 147 0.34 8.34 -0.36
CA SER A 147 1.14 9.39 -1.00
C SER A 147 2.61 9.25 -0.62
N LEU A 148 3.49 9.42 -1.59
CA LEU A 148 4.93 9.33 -1.44
C LEU A 148 5.59 10.62 -1.90
N ARG A 149 6.42 11.24 -1.04
CA ARG A 149 7.19 12.42 -1.42
C ARG A 149 8.58 12.44 -0.77
N GLY A 150 9.53 13.09 -1.42
CA GLY A 150 10.85 13.34 -0.85
C GLY A 150 10.77 14.31 0.33
N PHE A 151 11.48 14.03 1.41
CA PHE A 151 11.53 14.88 2.60
C PHE A 151 12.92 15.51 2.80
N GLY A 152 12.95 16.77 3.24
CA GLY A 152 14.21 17.51 3.48
C GLY A 152 15.05 17.66 2.20
N PRO A 153 16.34 17.27 2.21
CA PRO A 153 17.19 17.34 1.01
C PRO A 153 16.69 16.50 -0.15
N SER A 154 15.90 15.45 0.12
CA SER A 154 15.36 14.54 -0.89
C SER A 154 14.13 15.11 -1.63
N MET A 155 13.68 16.30 -1.29
CA MET A 155 12.60 17.01 -2.04
C MET A 155 12.97 17.32 -3.49
N PHE A 156 14.26 17.20 -3.86
CA PHE A 156 14.74 17.34 -5.24
C PHE A 156 14.92 16.02 -5.97
N ALA A 157 14.46 14.92 -5.41
CA ALA A 157 14.42 13.61 -6.04
C ALA A 157 12.98 13.19 -6.32
N ALA A 158 12.80 12.25 -7.25
CA ALA A 158 11.52 11.67 -7.60
C ALA A 158 11.26 10.44 -6.73
N PRO A 159 10.10 10.32 -6.06
CA PRO A 159 9.69 9.08 -5.44
C PRO A 159 9.37 8.03 -6.50
N ALA A 160 9.75 6.79 -6.24
CA ALA A 160 9.55 5.67 -7.13
C ALA A 160 9.14 4.40 -6.39
N VAL A 161 8.47 3.49 -7.10
CA VAL A 161 8.01 2.20 -6.60
C VAL A 161 8.34 1.09 -7.59
N SER A 162 8.95 -0.02 -7.12
CA SER A 162 9.19 -1.19 -7.96
C SER A 162 8.14 -2.28 -7.75
N SER A 163 7.64 -2.42 -6.53
CA SER A 163 6.57 -3.36 -6.23
C SER A 163 5.70 -2.86 -5.08
N LEU A 164 4.42 -3.22 -5.13
CA LEU A 164 3.42 -2.88 -4.13
C LEU A 164 2.75 -4.16 -3.63
N LYS A 165 2.55 -4.27 -2.31
CA LYS A 165 1.70 -5.26 -1.66
C LYS A 165 0.54 -4.54 -1.01
N PHE A 166 -0.65 -5.09 -1.08
CA PHE A 166 -1.84 -4.56 -0.40
C PHE A 166 -2.80 -5.69 -0.09
N GLY A 167 -3.68 -5.48 0.87
CA GLY A 167 -4.54 -6.56 1.29
C GLY A 167 -5.85 -6.10 1.92
N VAL A 168 -6.85 -6.97 1.81
CA VAL A 168 -8.19 -6.79 2.37
C VAL A 168 -8.48 -7.85 3.41
N VAL A 169 -9.26 -7.51 4.42
CA VAL A 169 -9.83 -8.51 5.33
C VAL A 169 -11.02 -9.15 4.62
N PRO A 170 -11.03 -10.47 4.43
CA PRO A 170 -12.19 -11.14 3.82
C PRO A 170 -13.47 -10.80 4.59
N SER A 171 -14.50 -10.35 3.88
CA SER A 171 -15.77 -10.02 4.52
C SER A 171 -16.35 -11.26 5.21
N PRO A 172 -17.00 -11.11 6.38
CA PRO A 172 -17.65 -12.25 7.08
C PRO A 172 -18.64 -13.00 6.17
N ALA A 173 -19.28 -12.29 5.23
CA ALA A 173 -20.19 -12.89 4.26
C ALA A 173 -19.46 -13.82 3.27
N GLY A 174 -18.23 -13.51 2.86
CA GLY A 174 -17.40 -14.39 2.03
C GLY A 174 -17.03 -15.69 2.74
N LEU A 175 -16.69 -15.61 4.03
CA LEU A 175 -16.39 -16.78 4.87
C LEU A 175 -17.64 -17.65 5.10
N ALA A 176 -18.82 -17.06 5.25
CA ALA A 176 -20.08 -17.78 5.39
C ALA A 176 -20.43 -18.56 4.13
N LEU A 177 -20.22 -18.00 2.94
CA LEU A 177 -20.44 -18.68 1.66
C LEU A 177 -19.50 -19.89 1.46
N LEU A 178 -18.22 -19.75 1.83
CA LEU A 178 -17.26 -20.87 1.81
C LEU A 178 -17.65 -21.98 2.78
N GLY A 179 -18.14 -21.63 3.98
CA GLY A 179 -18.65 -22.56 4.97
C GLY A 179 -19.84 -23.37 4.45
N ILE A 180 -20.81 -22.71 3.81
CA ILE A 180 -22.01 -23.36 3.23
C ILE A 180 -21.62 -24.28 2.06
N ALA A 181 -20.72 -23.86 1.18
CA ALA A 181 -20.24 -24.69 0.08
C ALA A 181 -19.48 -25.94 0.58
N GLY A 182 -18.71 -25.82 1.66
CA GLY A 182 -18.03 -26.94 2.31
C GLY A 182 -18.98 -27.98 2.89
N VAL A 183 -20.07 -27.54 3.53
CA VAL A 183 -21.09 -28.42 4.12
C VAL A 183 -21.90 -29.12 3.01
N ALA A 184 -22.25 -28.40 1.93
CA ALA A 184 -22.98 -29.01 0.80
C ALA A 184 -22.19 -30.09 0.08
N ARG A 185 -20.85 -29.96 0.00
CA ARG A 185 -19.97 -30.97 -0.63
C ARG A 185 -19.81 -32.23 0.23
N ARG A 186 -19.93 -32.13 1.56
CA ARG A 186 -19.84 -33.27 2.48
C ARG A 186 -21.08 -34.16 2.44
N ARG A 187 -22.28 -33.60 2.18
CA ARG A 187 -23.54 -34.35 2.07
C ARG A 187 -23.63 -35.21 0.80
N ARG A 188 -22.90 -34.92 -0.27
CA ARG A 188 -22.91 -35.71 -1.53
C ARG A 188 -21.99 -36.93 -1.51
N ARG A 189 -21.20 -37.18 -0.45
CA ARG A 189 -20.31 -38.35 -0.31
C ARG A 189 -20.82 -39.45 0.61
N SER A 190 -22.04 -39.34 1.12
CA SER A 190 -22.65 -40.31 2.03
C SER A 190 -23.91 -40.95 1.43
N VAL A 191 -23.86 -41.31 0.15
CA VAL A 191 -24.84 -42.21 -0.54
C VAL A 191 -24.06 -43.28 -1.29
#